data_5eb3e8e34a9896ef205b651d28902669
#
_entry.id   5eb3e8e34a9896ef205b651d28902669
#
_cell.length_a   1.000
_cell.length_b   1.000
_cell.length_c   1.000
_cell.angle_alpha   90.00
_cell.angle_beta   90.00
_cell.angle_gamma   90.00
#
_symmetry.space_group_name_H-M   'P 1'
#
loop_
_entity.id
_entity.type
_entity.pdbx_description
1 polymer ?
#
loop_
_entity_poly.entity_id
_entity_poly.type
_entity_poly.pdbx_seq_one_letter_code
_entity_poly.pdbx_strand_id
1 'polypeptide(L)'
;MIATIKAEWRKNRFRPAFLVSSGLIAALSVLVFSSNWYLATHPGAGERVIPLASLYPDQFVNNVMGAGFPLGAAMAIVLGAILAGSEYSWGTLKTLFTQGPGRLTTWTGRLVVFSLWMSILTAILFAVGAGYSAVIASANSHAIAWPALEAVAKGFGAIWLIFIVNGTIGMALGVIVRQSAAAIGIGVVYLLSVEIIAVRFIDQVSNGDYKWIGNLFVGQNSTALIGHLSNAKGITISIEQSLIVLFGWLVAMLIVAAGLQRVRDVT
;
A
#
# COMPACT_ATOMS: atom_id res chain seq x y z
N MET A 1 -12.27 -15.84 18.56
CA MET A 1 -11.98 -14.84 17.52
C MET A 1 -11.77 -13.43 18.07
N ILE A 2 -12.72 -12.82 18.83
CA ILE A 2 -12.53 -11.48 19.41
C ILE A 2 -11.31 -11.41 20.35
N ALA A 3 -11.11 -12.41 21.21
CA ALA A 3 -9.95 -12.48 22.09
C ALA A 3 -8.62 -12.52 21.31
N THR A 4 -8.58 -13.24 20.19
CA THR A 4 -7.41 -13.32 19.30
C THR A 4 -7.11 -11.96 18.65
N ILE A 5 -8.14 -11.26 18.15
CA ILE A 5 -8.00 -9.91 17.58
C ILE A 5 -7.46 -8.95 18.65
N LYS A 6 -8.03 -8.97 19.87
CA LYS A 6 -7.54 -8.13 20.98
C LYS A 6 -6.08 -8.42 21.34
N ALA A 7 -5.69 -9.69 21.37
CA ALA A 7 -4.32 -10.11 21.65
C ALA A 7 -3.35 -9.62 20.55
N GLU A 8 -3.69 -9.85 19.28
CA GLU A 8 -2.90 -9.39 18.14
C GLU A 8 -2.81 -7.84 18.08
N TRP A 9 -3.91 -7.13 18.38
CA TRP A 9 -3.89 -5.67 18.48
C TRP A 9 -2.94 -5.17 19.58
N ARG A 10 -3.05 -5.73 20.80
CA ARG A 10 -2.16 -5.36 21.91
C ARG A 10 -0.69 -5.62 21.59
N LYS A 11 -0.39 -6.76 20.94
CA LYS A 11 0.95 -7.12 20.48
C LYS A 11 1.50 -6.11 19.48
N ASN A 12 0.70 -5.73 18.48
CA ASN A 12 1.17 -4.93 17.35
C ASN A 12 1.21 -3.42 17.65
N ARG A 13 0.30 -2.89 18.48
CA ARG A 13 0.28 -1.45 18.80
C ARG A 13 1.55 -0.93 19.49
N PHE A 14 2.30 -1.81 20.15
CA PHE A 14 3.56 -1.48 20.81
C PHE A 14 4.79 -1.92 20.00
N ARG A 15 4.61 -2.52 18.82
CA ARG A 15 5.74 -2.88 17.98
C ARG A 15 6.31 -1.63 17.33
N PRO A 16 7.62 -1.36 17.48
CA PRO A 16 8.26 -0.19 16.87
C PRO A 16 8.01 -0.08 15.37
N ALA A 17 7.95 -1.22 14.65
CA ALA A 17 7.73 -1.25 13.21
C ALA A 17 6.46 -0.50 12.77
N PHE A 18 5.35 -0.68 13.48
CA PHE A 18 4.09 0.00 13.15
C PHE A 18 4.11 1.49 13.48
N LEU A 19 4.68 1.86 14.63
CA LEU A 19 4.81 3.27 15.04
C LEU A 19 5.79 4.02 14.12
N VAL A 20 6.93 3.42 13.84
CA VAL A 20 7.94 4.00 12.93
C VAL A 20 7.37 4.15 11.52
N SER A 21 6.64 3.14 11.01
CA SER A 21 6.01 3.24 9.69
C SER A 21 4.96 4.34 9.63
N SER A 22 4.18 4.54 10.71
CA SER A 22 3.20 5.63 10.79
C SER A 22 3.88 7.01 10.78
N GLY A 23 4.96 7.18 11.55
CA GLY A 23 5.76 8.41 11.52
C GLY A 23 6.46 8.63 10.17
N LEU A 24 6.98 7.55 9.58
CA LEU A 24 7.70 7.63 8.31
C LEU A 24 6.77 7.97 7.14
N ILE A 25 5.55 7.39 7.07
CA ILE A 25 4.60 7.74 6.02
C ILE A 25 4.15 9.20 6.15
N ALA A 26 3.96 9.70 7.37
CA ALA A 26 3.63 11.10 7.60
C ALA A 26 4.79 12.02 7.15
N ALA A 27 6.03 11.72 7.58
CA ALA A 27 7.21 12.51 7.24
C ALA A 27 7.49 12.53 5.73
N LEU A 28 7.43 11.35 5.08
CA LEU A 28 7.63 11.26 3.63
C LEU A 28 6.52 11.97 2.85
N SER A 29 5.27 11.90 3.33
CA SER A 29 4.17 12.63 2.70
C SER A 29 4.38 14.15 2.79
N VAL A 30 4.78 14.66 3.95
CA VAL A 30 5.13 16.09 4.13
C VAL A 30 6.26 16.46 3.18
N LEU A 31 7.30 15.63 3.06
CA LEU A 31 8.44 15.87 2.17
C LEU A 31 8.00 15.95 0.70
N VAL A 32 7.17 14.99 0.24
CA VAL A 32 6.66 14.97 -1.14
C VAL A 32 5.79 16.19 -1.42
N PHE A 33 4.87 16.52 -0.52
CA PHE A 33 4.01 17.69 -0.71
C PHE A 33 4.80 19.01 -0.64
N SER A 34 5.81 19.12 0.23
CA SER A 34 6.71 20.27 0.29
C SER A 34 7.52 20.41 -0.99
N SER A 35 8.04 19.30 -1.52
CA SER A 35 8.77 19.28 -2.79
C SER A 35 7.86 19.74 -3.95
N ASN A 36 6.63 19.22 -4.02
CA ASN A 36 5.68 19.64 -5.05
C ASN A 36 5.32 21.13 -4.95
N TRP A 37 5.16 21.64 -3.74
CA TRP A 37 4.91 23.08 -3.52
C TRP A 37 6.12 23.93 -3.92
N TYR A 38 7.33 23.50 -3.56
CA TYR A 38 8.55 24.18 -3.98
C TYR A 38 8.67 24.26 -5.50
N LEU A 39 8.46 23.12 -6.20
CA LEU A 39 8.51 23.08 -7.65
C LEU A 39 7.39 23.91 -8.32
N ALA A 40 6.21 23.99 -7.70
CA ALA A 40 5.11 24.82 -8.18
C ALA A 40 5.39 26.34 -8.06
N THR A 41 6.18 26.73 -7.05
CA THR A 41 6.51 28.15 -6.81
C THR A 41 7.85 28.59 -7.41
N HIS A 42 8.73 27.64 -7.78
CA HIS A 42 10.06 27.88 -8.36
C HIS A 42 10.24 27.06 -9.65
N PRO A 43 9.50 27.37 -10.73
CA PRO A 43 9.65 26.63 -12.00
C PRO A 43 11.02 26.90 -12.60
N GLY A 44 11.85 25.86 -12.69
CA GLY A 44 13.14 25.91 -13.39
C GLY A 44 12.98 25.74 -14.90
N ALA A 45 13.91 26.26 -15.69
CA ALA A 45 13.93 26.06 -17.14
C ALA A 45 14.20 24.57 -17.45
N GLY A 46 13.21 23.89 -18.04
CA GLY A 46 13.29 22.46 -18.41
C GLY A 46 12.80 21.47 -17.37
N GLU A 47 12.34 21.91 -16.23
CA GLU A 47 11.74 21.05 -15.19
C GLU A 47 10.24 20.84 -15.42
N ARG A 48 9.72 19.75 -14.82
CA ARG A 48 8.28 19.44 -14.83
C ARG A 48 7.53 20.53 -14.05
N VAL A 49 6.79 21.37 -14.75
CA VAL A 49 5.96 22.40 -14.13
C VAL A 49 4.77 21.75 -13.43
N ILE A 50 4.69 21.91 -12.12
CA ILE A 50 3.53 21.51 -11.32
C ILE A 50 2.64 22.75 -11.19
N PRO A 51 1.40 22.74 -11.72
CA PRO A 51 0.49 23.86 -11.53
C PRO A 51 0.13 24.03 -10.07
N LEU A 52 0.27 25.23 -9.51
CA LEU A 52 -0.08 25.51 -8.11
C LEU A 52 -1.55 25.15 -7.79
N ALA A 53 -2.44 25.34 -8.76
CA ALA A 53 -3.84 24.95 -8.67
C ALA A 53 -4.06 23.46 -8.39
N SER A 54 -3.13 22.60 -8.80
CA SER A 54 -3.23 21.16 -8.53
C SER A 54 -2.95 20.78 -7.06
N LEU A 55 -2.43 21.70 -6.25
CA LEU A 55 -2.08 21.46 -4.86
C LEU A 55 -3.15 21.96 -3.89
N TYR A 56 -4.21 22.61 -4.37
CA TYR A 56 -5.29 23.11 -3.56
C TYR A 56 -6.21 22.01 -2.99
N PRO A 57 -7.02 22.32 -1.96
CA PRO A 57 -7.84 21.32 -1.27
C PRO A 57 -8.81 20.55 -2.15
N ASP A 58 -9.35 21.14 -3.22
CA ASP A 58 -10.21 20.45 -4.19
C ASP A 58 -9.50 19.28 -4.93
N GLN A 59 -8.15 19.35 -5.03
CA GLN A 59 -7.33 18.33 -5.68
C GLN A 59 -6.56 17.42 -4.70
N PHE A 60 -6.76 17.58 -3.37
CA PHE A 60 -5.92 16.89 -2.39
C PHE A 60 -6.00 15.36 -2.51
N VAL A 61 -7.18 14.80 -2.86
CA VAL A 61 -7.36 13.35 -3.04
C VAL A 61 -6.44 12.83 -4.14
N ASN A 62 -6.35 13.53 -5.27
CA ASN A 62 -5.49 13.17 -6.40
C ASN A 62 -4.01 13.19 -5.99
N ASN A 63 -3.60 14.21 -5.25
CA ASN A 63 -2.24 14.35 -4.73
C ASN A 63 -1.88 13.25 -3.75
N VAL A 64 -2.81 12.92 -2.84
CA VAL A 64 -2.64 11.86 -1.86
C VAL A 64 -2.51 10.49 -2.53
N MET A 65 -3.35 10.20 -3.52
CA MET A 65 -3.27 8.95 -4.26
C MET A 65 -1.94 8.82 -5.02
N GLY A 66 -1.49 9.89 -5.68
CA GLY A 66 -0.21 9.91 -6.39
C GLY A 66 1.00 9.77 -5.47
N ALA A 67 0.99 10.42 -4.30
CA ALA A 67 2.05 10.33 -3.31
C ALA A 67 2.04 9.02 -2.52
N GLY A 68 0.86 8.42 -2.30
CA GLY A 68 0.69 7.21 -1.51
C GLY A 68 1.27 5.95 -2.16
N PHE A 69 1.26 5.90 -3.46
CA PHE A 69 1.85 4.81 -4.25
C PHE A 69 3.10 5.32 -4.99
N PRO A 70 4.24 4.62 -4.98
CA PRO A 70 4.52 3.28 -4.47
C PRO A 70 5.06 3.22 -3.04
N LEU A 71 5.34 4.35 -2.37
CA LEU A 71 5.99 4.36 -1.04
C LEU A 71 5.15 3.64 0.03
N GLY A 72 3.84 3.94 0.08
CA GLY A 72 2.94 3.29 1.02
C GLY A 72 2.76 1.80 0.73
N ALA A 73 2.76 1.40 -0.55
CA ALA A 73 2.74 -0.01 -0.95
C ALA A 73 4.00 -0.75 -0.48
N ALA A 74 5.19 -0.14 -0.62
CA ALA A 74 6.44 -0.70 -0.09
C ALA A 74 6.38 -0.86 1.44
N MET A 75 5.87 0.14 2.16
CA MET A 75 5.67 0.04 3.61
C MET A 75 4.69 -1.06 4.00
N ALA A 76 3.61 -1.22 3.24
CA ALA A 76 2.64 -2.29 3.47
C ALA A 76 3.30 -3.68 3.31
N ILE A 77 4.15 -3.87 2.28
CA ILE A 77 4.95 -5.10 2.12
C ILE A 77 5.85 -5.34 3.33
N VAL A 78 6.57 -4.31 3.79
CA VAL A 78 7.46 -4.40 4.96
C VAL A 78 6.68 -4.83 6.20
N LEU A 79 5.57 -4.17 6.49
CA LEU A 79 4.74 -4.49 7.64
C LEU A 79 4.12 -5.89 7.55
N GLY A 80 3.65 -6.30 6.38
CA GLY A 80 3.16 -7.64 6.14
C GLY A 80 4.22 -8.71 6.36
N ALA A 81 5.42 -8.50 5.82
CA ALA A 81 6.56 -9.41 5.98
C ALA A 81 7.02 -9.52 7.45
N ILE A 82 7.04 -8.39 8.18
CA ILE A 82 7.34 -8.39 9.62
C ILE A 82 6.26 -9.15 10.40
N LEU A 83 4.99 -8.89 10.09
CA LEU A 83 3.88 -9.48 10.82
C LEU A 83 3.85 -11.00 10.71
N ALA A 84 4.16 -11.54 9.52
CA ALA A 84 4.15 -12.97 9.27
C ALA A 84 5.51 -13.64 9.51
N GLY A 85 6.62 -12.98 9.12
CA GLY A 85 7.96 -13.55 9.17
C GLY A 85 8.61 -13.54 10.55
N SER A 86 8.31 -12.54 11.39
CA SER A 86 8.97 -12.40 12.70
C SER A 86 8.72 -13.57 13.65
N GLU A 87 7.56 -14.21 13.56
CA GLU A 87 7.23 -15.34 14.43
C GLU A 87 8.01 -16.61 14.12
N TYR A 88 8.38 -16.77 12.84
CA TYR A 88 9.31 -17.83 12.44
C TYR A 88 10.71 -17.55 12.98
N SER A 89 11.20 -16.32 12.83
CA SER A 89 12.53 -15.92 13.31
C SER A 89 12.66 -16.00 14.82
N TRP A 90 11.59 -15.79 15.58
CA TRP A 90 11.62 -15.84 17.05
C TRP A 90 11.23 -17.20 17.64
N GLY A 91 10.86 -18.20 16.82
CA GLY A 91 10.43 -19.51 17.25
C GLY A 91 9.15 -19.53 18.10
N THR A 92 8.39 -18.44 18.11
CA THR A 92 7.21 -18.28 18.98
C THR A 92 5.98 -19.03 18.48
N LEU A 93 5.98 -19.52 17.25
CA LEU A 93 4.86 -20.26 16.67
C LEU A 93 4.55 -21.57 17.41
N LYS A 94 5.56 -22.28 17.88
CA LYS A 94 5.33 -23.52 18.69
C LYS A 94 4.53 -23.22 19.93
N THR A 95 4.94 -22.23 20.70
CA THR A 95 4.27 -21.84 21.94
C THR A 95 2.85 -21.32 21.69
N LEU A 96 2.65 -20.57 20.60
CA LEU A 96 1.35 -20.03 20.24
C LEU A 96 0.33 -21.13 19.92
N PHE A 97 0.75 -22.18 19.20
CA PHE A 97 -0.16 -23.26 18.79
C PHE A 97 -0.38 -24.33 19.87
N THR A 98 0.49 -24.42 20.88
CA THR A 98 0.29 -25.33 22.03
C THR A 98 -0.62 -24.75 23.11
N GLN A 99 -0.71 -23.42 23.22
CA GLN A 99 -1.43 -22.75 24.31
C GLN A 99 -2.73 -22.07 23.87
N GLY A 100 -3.06 -22.05 22.57
CA GLY A 100 -4.05 -21.13 22.11
C GLY A 100 -4.98 -21.57 21.01
N PRO A 101 -5.60 -20.60 20.36
CA PRO A 101 -6.59 -20.80 19.30
C PRO A 101 -5.96 -21.50 18.10
N GLY A 102 -6.80 -22.21 17.33
CA GLY A 102 -6.37 -22.90 16.13
C GLY A 102 -5.66 -21.97 15.10
N ARG A 103 -4.81 -22.56 14.25
CA ARG A 103 -3.96 -21.84 13.27
C ARG A 103 -4.74 -20.84 12.41
N LEU A 104 -5.92 -21.23 11.91
CA LEU A 104 -6.78 -20.36 11.10
C LEU A 104 -7.37 -19.19 11.90
N THR A 105 -7.76 -19.42 13.16
CA THR A 105 -8.29 -18.34 14.03
C THR A 105 -7.22 -17.30 14.32
N THR A 106 -5.99 -17.71 14.52
CA THR A 106 -4.84 -16.80 14.70
C THR A 106 -4.58 -16.02 13.41
N TRP A 107 -4.62 -16.70 12.27
CA TRP A 107 -4.40 -16.06 10.96
C TRP A 107 -5.45 -15.01 10.64
N THR A 108 -6.72 -15.34 10.82
CA THR A 108 -7.83 -14.38 10.60
C THR A 108 -7.75 -13.18 11.55
N GLY A 109 -7.44 -13.41 12.82
CA GLY A 109 -7.23 -12.33 13.79
C GLY A 109 -6.12 -11.38 13.37
N ARG A 110 -5.03 -11.93 12.85
CA ARG A 110 -3.88 -11.17 12.31
C ARG A 110 -4.24 -10.36 11.09
N LEU A 111 -5.01 -10.93 10.15
CA LEU A 111 -5.48 -10.21 8.96
C LEU A 111 -6.38 -9.03 9.32
N VAL A 112 -7.29 -9.19 10.28
CA VAL A 112 -8.15 -8.09 10.75
C VAL A 112 -7.31 -6.96 11.33
N VAL A 113 -6.35 -7.28 12.20
CA VAL A 113 -5.46 -6.26 12.81
C VAL A 113 -4.59 -5.59 11.75
N PHE A 114 -4.09 -6.36 10.77
CA PHE A 114 -3.33 -5.81 9.65
C PHE A 114 -4.17 -4.84 8.83
N SER A 115 -5.41 -5.21 8.48
CA SER A 115 -6.34 -4.35 7.76
C SER A 115 -6.62 -3.03 8.50
N LEU A 116 -6.80 -3.10 9.83
CA LEU A 116 -6.96 -1.90 10.66
C LEU A 116 -5.71 -1.00 10.61
N TRP A 117 -4.51 -1.56 10.64
CA TRP A 117 -3.27 -0.78 10.48
C TRP A 117 -3.16 -0.14 9.10
N MET A 118 -3.55 -0.84 8.04
CA MET A 118 -3.58 -0.23 6.69
C MET A 118 -4.59 0.92 6.63
N SER A 119 -5.73 0.80 7.32
CA SER A 119 -6.69 1.90 7.43
C SER A 119 -6.09 3.11 8.17
N ILE A 120 -5.34 2.88 9.26
CA ILE A 120 -4.66 3.94 10.00
C ILE A 120 -3.61 4.64 9.14
N LEU A 121 -2.77 3.89 8.41
CA LEU A 121 -1.77 4.47 7.52
C LEU A 121 -2.41 5.29 6.39
N THR A 122 -3.49 4.78 5.80
CA THR A 122 -4.27 5.51 4.80
C THR A 122 -4.86 6.79 5.39
N ALA A 123 -5.43 6.72 6.60
CA ALA A 123 -5.98 7.90 7.29
C ALA A 123 -4.92 8.96 7.60
N ILE A 124 -3.72 8.55 8.03
CA ILE A 124 -2.59 9.46 8.25
C ILE A 124 -2.21 10.16 6.94
N LEU A 125 -2.07 9.40 5.85
CA LEU A 125 -1.73 9.94 4.54
C LEU A 125 -2.77 10.98 4.07
N PHE A 126 -4.07 10.67 4.22
CA PHE A 126 -5.15 11.59 3.87
C PHE A 126 -5.19 12.82 4.78
N ALA A 127 -4.99 12.65 6.09
CA ALA A 127 -4.96 13.77 7.04
C ALA A 127 -3.80 14.73 6.75
N VAL A 128 -2.61 14.19 6.48
CA VAL A 128 -1.44 15.00 6.11
C VAL A 128 -1.69 15.72 4.79
N GLY A 129 -2.22 15.03 3.77
CA GLY A 129 -2.52 15.64 2.48
C GLY A 129 -3.55 16.75 2.55
N ALA A 130 -4.64 16.53 3.29
CA ALA A 130 -5.68 17.53 3.51
C ALA A 130 -5.11 18.74 4.27
N GLY A 131 -4.39 18.51 5.37
CA GLY A 131 -3.78 19.59 6.15
C GLY A 131 -2.80 20.42 5.33
N TYR A 132 -1.95 19.74 4.54
CA TYR A 132 -0.96 20.40 3.70
C TYR A 132 -1.61 21.25 2.59
N SER A 133 -2.64 20.71 1.92
CA SER A 133 -3.40 21.44 0.90
C SER A 133 -4.08 22.69 1.47
N ALA A 134 -4.61 22.59 2.69
CA ALA A 134 -5.20 23.75 3.39
C ALA A 134 -4.16 24.83 3.71
N VAL A 135 -2.95 24.43 4.13
CA VAL A 135 -1.83 25.35 4.37
C VAL A 135 -1.44 26.08 3.09
N ILE A 136 -1.32 25.37 1.95
CA ILE A 136 -1.00 25.98 0.66
C ILE A 136 -2.09 26.96 0.22
N ALA A 137 -3.37 26.60 0.35
CA ALA A 137 -4.47 27.49 0.00
C ALA A 137 -4.44 28.78 0.85
N SER A 138 -4.23 28.64 2.17
CA SER A 138 -4.13 29.77 3.08
C SER A 138 -2.95 30.67 2.75
N ALA A 139 -1.78 30.10 2.45
CA ALA A 139 -0.57 30.85 2.09
C ALA A 139 -0.72 31.64 0.78
N ASN A 140 -1.61 31.19 -0.12
CA ASN A 140 -1.86 31.82 -1.43
C ASN A 140 -3.20 32.60 -1.46
N SER A 141 -3.83 32.86 -0.31
CA SER A 141 -5.13 33.54 -0.22
C SER A 141 -6.23 32.93 -1.10
N HIS A 142 -6.15 31.60 -1.31
CA HIS A 142 -7.12 30.86 -2.11
C HIS A 142 -8.24 30.30 -1.23
N ALA A 143 -9.48 30.34 -1.73
CA ALA A 143 -10.63 29.80 -1.00
C ALA A 143 -10.48 28.28 -0.77
N ILE A 144 -10.78 27.82 0.45
CA ILE A 144 -10.73 26.41 0.79
C ILE A 144 -12.01 25.73 0.29
N ALA A 145 -11.90 25.00 -0.81
CA ALA A 145 -12.98 24.18 -1.36
C ALA A 145 -12.60 22.69 -1.25
N TRP A 146 -13.36 21.93 -0.50
CA TRP A 146 -13.12 20.50 -0.32
C TRP A 146 -13.80 19.68 -1.42
N PRO A 147 -13.21 18.56 -1.85
CA PRO A 147 -13.85 17.66 -2.81
C PRO A 147 -15.08 16.97 -2.19
N ALA A 148 -15.95 16.44 -3.02
CA ALA A 148 -17.10 15.69 -2.56
C ALA A 148 -16.67 14.49 -1.68
N LEU A 149 -17.43 14.19 -0.63
CA LEU A 149 -17.14 13.06 0.26
C LEU A 149 -17.01 11.73 -0.50
N GLU A 150 -17.76 11.56 -1.58
CA GLU A 150 -17.68 10.41 -2.46
C GLU A 150 -16.26 10.24 -3.07
N ALA A 151 -15.65 11.33 -3.54
CA ALA A 151 -14.29 11.30 -4.08
C ALA A 151 -13.26 10.93 -3.00
N VAL A 152 -13.43 11.49 -1.78
CA VAL A 152 -12.58 11.14 -0.64
C VAL A 152 -12.73 9.66 -0.28
N ALA A 153 -13.95 9.14 -0.22
CA ALA A 153 -14.22 7.74 0.12
C ALA A 153 -13.66 6.78 -0.95
N LYS A 154 -13.83 7.09 -2.23
CA LYS A 154 -13.27 6.31 -3.34
C LYS A 154 -11.73 6.30 -3.32
N GLY A 155 -11.11 7.46 -3.15
CA GLY A 155 -9.66 7.59 -3.04
C GLY A 155 -9.10 6.83 -1.83
N PHE A 156 -9.75 6.98 -0.66
CA PHE A 156 -9.39 6.25 0.55
C PHE A 156 -9.49 4.73 0.35
N GLY A 157 -10.61 4.25 -0.21
CA GLY A 157 -10.83 2.84 -0.49
C GLY A 157 -9.79 2.26 -1.47
N ALA A 158 -9.43 3.02 -2.50
CA ALA A 158 -8.42 2.61 -3.48
C ALA A 158 -7.03 2.46 -2.84
N ILE A 159 -6.56 3.45 -2.09
CA ILE A 159 -5.26 3.38 -1.40
C ILE A 159 -5.25 2.29 -0.34
N TRP A 160 -6.33 2.16 0.43
CA TRP A 160 -6.48 1.08 1.42
C TRP A 160 -6.42 -0.31 0.77
N LEU A 161 -7.11 -0.51 -0.36
CA LEU A 161 -7.06 -1.76 -1.12
C LEU A 161 -5.63 -2.05 -1.62
N ILE A 162 -4.97 -1.06 -2.21
CA ILE A 162 -3.58 -1.18 -2.69
C ILE A 162 -2.65 -1.57 -1.54
N PHE A 163 -2.78 -0.95 -0.37
CA PHE A 163 -1.96 -1.27 0.81
C PHE A 163 -2.23 -2.69 1.32
N ILE A 164 -3.50 -3.12 1.36
CA ILE A 164 -3.85 -4.48 1.77
C ILE A 164 -3.29 -5.52 0.81
N VAL A 165 -3.43 -5.32 -0.50
CA VAL A 165 -2.90 -6.25 -1.51
C VAL A 165 -1.39 -6.38 -1.37
N ASN A 166 -0.68 -5.27 -1.36
CA ASN A 166 0.78 -5.28 -1.23
C ASN A 166 1.24 -5.86 0.11
N GLY A 167 0.54 -5.53 1.19
CA GLY A 167 0.84 -6.08 2.50
C GLY A 167 0.59 -7.58 2.60
N THR A 168 -0.44 -8.11 1.95
CA THR A 168 -0.67 -9.56 1.89
C THR A 168 0.38 -10.28 1.05
N ILE A 169 0.94 -9.64 0.02
CA ILE A 169 2.14 -10.15 -0.68
C ILE A 169 3.30 -10.24 0.31
N GLY A 170 3.56 -9.19 1.09
CA GLY A 170 4.58 -9.21 2.15
C GLY A 170 4.34 -10.32 3.18
N MET A 171 3.10 -10.51 3.63
CA MET A 171 2.74 -11.60 4.56
C MET A 171 2.98 -12.98 3.93
N ALA A 172 2.59 -13.20 2.69
CA ALA A 172 2.81 -14.45 1.98
C ALA A 172 4.31 -14.75 1.84
N LEU A 173 5.11 -13.75 1.44
CA LEU A 173 6.57 -13.88 1.39
C LEU A 173 7.16 -14.20 2.76
N GLY A 174 6.69 -13.56 3.85
CA GLY A 174 7.11 -13.84 5.22
C GLY A 174 6.87 -15.29 5.63
N VAL A 175 5.74 -15.86 5.21
CA VAL A 175 5.42 -17.29 5.44
C VAL A 175 6.25 -18.21 4.54
N ILE A 176 6.45 -17.85 3.26
CA ILE A 176 7.21 -18.66 2.29
C ILE A 176 8.68 -18.77 2.71
N VAL A 177 9.30 -17.63 2.98
CA VAL A 177 10.75 -17.51 3.27
C VAL A 177 11.07 -17.81 4.73
N ARG A 178 10.08 -17.74 5.65
CA ARG A 178 10.24 -17.94 7.10
C ARG A 178 11.21 -16.95 7.76
N GLN A 179 11.50 -15.85 7.11
CA GLN A 179 12.41 -14.80 7.59
C GLN A 179 11.91 -13.43 7.12
N SER A 180 11.70 -12.50 8.05
CA SER A 180 11.16 -11.19 7.72
C SER A 180 12.11 -10.35 6.86
N ALA A 181 13.41 -10.35 7.16
CA ALA A 181 14.38 -9.54 6.42
C ALA A 181 14.46 -9.92 4.92
N ALA A 182 14.57 -11.21 4.62
CA ALA A 182 14.60 -11.68 3.24
C ALA A 182 13.26 -11.45 2.52
N ALA A 183 12.13 -11.66 3.21
CA ALA A 183 10.81 -11.38 2.66
C ALA A 183 10.61 -9.91 2.30
N ILE A 184 11.11 -8.98 3.15
CA ILE A 184 11.12 -7.55 2.88
C ILE A 184 11.94 -7.25 1.63
N GLY A 185 13.18 -7.76 1.57
CA GLY A 185 14.08 -7.54 0.42
C GLY A 185 13.45 -7.98 -0.90
N ILE A 186 12.93 -9.21 -0.95
CA ILE A 186 12.27 -9.76 -2.13
C ILE A 186 11.04 -8.93 -2.52
N GLY A 187 10.17 -8.62 -1.56
CA GLY A 187 8.93 -7.91 -1.84
C GLY A 187 9.13 -6.47 -2.31
N VAL A 188 10.06 -5.74 -1.69
CA VAL A 188 10.37 -4.35 -2.06
C VAL A 188 11.07 -4.31 -3.43
N VAL A 189 12.02 -5.21 -3.70
CA VAL A 189 12.68 -5.31 -5.01
C VAL A 189 11.67 -5.69 -6.09
N TYR A 190 10.75 -6.62 -5.81
CA TYR A 190 9.66 -6.94 -6.72
C TYR A 190 8.84 -5.70 -7.09
N LEU A 191 8.34 -4.98 -6.10
CA LEU A 191 7.50 -3.79 -6.31
C LEU A 191 8.22 -2.67 -7.08
N LEU A 192 9.46 -2.37 -6.69
CA LEU A 192 10.16 -1.18 -7.20
C LEU A 192 10.91 -1.43 -8.50
N SER A 193 11.24 -2.67 -8.81
CA SER A 193 12.14 -2.98 -9.94
C SER A 193 11.62 -4.10 -10.82
N VAL A 194 11.37 -5.30 -10.24
CA VAL A 194 11.08 -6.49 -11.05
C VAL A 194 9.83 -6.32 -11.88
N GLU A 195 8.76 -5.80 -11.30
CA GLU A 195 7.50 -5.60 -11.99
C GLU A 195 7.66 -4.59 -13.15
N ILE A 196 8.32 -3.47 -12.90
CA ILE A 196 8.54 -2.43 -13.91
C ILE A 196 9.37 -2.96 -15.08
N ILE A 197 10.45 -3.70 -14.77
CA ILE A 197 11.32 -4.29 -15.79
C ILE A 197 10.56 -5.36 -16.58
N ALA A 198 9.82 -6.23 -15.90
CA ALA A 198 9.06 -7.30 -16.54
C ALA A 198 8.01 -6.76 -17.52
N VAL A 199 7.24 -5.74 -17.12
CA VAL A 199 6.24 -5.12 -17.98
C VAL A 199 6.89 -4.47 -19.22
N ARG A 200 7.96 -3.70 -19.02
CA ARG A 200 8.69 -3.07 -20.15
C ARG A 200 9.29 -4.12 -21.09
N PHE A 201 9.86 -5.19 -20.54
CA PHE A 201 10.42 -6.28 -21.33
C PHE A 201 9.35 -6.98 -22.16
N ILE A 202 8.21 -7.31 -21.56
CA ILE A 202 7.08 -7.93 -22.26
C ILE A 202 6.61 -7.03 -23.40
N ASP A 203 6.42 -5.72 -23.14
CA ASP A 203 5.99 -4.77 -24.18
C ASP A 203 6.99 -4.67 -25.33
N GLN A 204 8.30 -4.67 -25.04
CA GLN A 204 9.34 -4.52 -26.02
C GLN A 204 9.55 -5.78 -26.87
N VAL A 205 9.52 -6.96 -26.25
CA VAL A 205 9.76 -8.24 -26.95
C VAL A 205 8.55 -8.69 -27.76
N SER A 206 7.35 -8.36 -27.30
CA SER A 206 6.10 -8.83 -27.91
C SER A 206 5.54 -7.93 -28.99
N ASN A 207 6.17 -6.78 -29.27
CA ASN A 207 5.56 -5.74 -30.12
C ASN A 207 4.09 -5.40 -29.74
N GLY A 208 3.72 -5.72 -28.51
CA GLY A 208 2.38 -5.47 -27.96
C GLY A 208 1.44 -6.68 -27.91
N ASP A 209 1.79 -7.83 -28.48
CA ASP A 209 0.92 -9.04 -28.51
C ASP A 209 0.63 -9.62 -27.13
N TYR A 210 1.57 -9.49 -26.18
CA TYR A 210 1.43 -10.03 -24.82
C TYR A 210 1.20 -8.95 -23.75
N LYS A 211 0.72 -7.76 -24.12
CA LYS A 211 0.37 -6.68 -23.17
C LYS A 211 -0.59 -7.14 -22.07
N TRP A 212 -1.46 -8.08 -22.38
CA TRP A 212 -2.38 -8.65 -21.41
C TRP A 212 -1.69 -9.28 -20.20
N ILE A 213 -0.47 -9.83 -20.35
CA ILE A 213 0.33 -10.36 -19.24
C ILE A 213 0.77 -9.21 -18.33
N GLY A 214 1.24 -8.09 -18.90
CA GLY A 214 1.57 -6.88 -18.15
C GLY A 214 0.40 -6.34 -17.35
N ASN A 215 -0.81 -6.45 -17.90
CA ASN A 215 -2.05 -6.02 -17.25
C ASN A 215 -2.48 -6.90 -16.05
N LEU A 216 -1.80 -8.00 -15.76
CA LEU A 216 -2.04 -8.83 -14.57
C LEU A 216 -1.18 -8.45 -13.36
N PHE A 217 -0.25 -7.54 -13.52
CA PHE A 217 0.63 -7.12 -12.43
C PHE A 217 -0.07 -6.14 -11.47
N VAL A 218 0.30 -6.23 -10.18
CA VAL A 218 -0.31 -5.43 -9.10
C VAL A 218 -0.06 -3.94 -9.29
N GLY A 219 1.17 -3.53 -9.62
CA GLY A 219 1.54 -2.13 -9.76
C GLY A 219 0.86 -1.47 -10.96
N GLN A 220 0.70 -2.20 -12.09
CA GLN A 220 -0.02 -1.69 -13.26
C GLN A 220 -1.49 -1.41 -12.91
N ASN A 221 -2.15 -2.34 -12.23
CA ASN A 221 -3.55 -2.17 -11.82
C ASN A 221 -3.72 -1.13 -10.70
N SER A 222 -2.75 -1.02 -9.79
CA SER A 222 -2.74 0.06 -8.79
C SER A 222 -2.62 1.44 -9.44
N THR A 223 -1.70 1.58 -10.39
CA THR A 223 -1.51 2.83 -11.15
C THR A 223 -2.73 3.17 -11.99
N ALA A 224 -3.34 2.19 -12.66
CA ALA A 224 -4.55 2.37 -13.45
C ALA A 224 -5.74 2.81 -12.58
N LEU A 225 -5.95 2.16 -11.43
CA LEU A 225 -7.01 2.52 -10.49
C LEU A 225 -6.87 3.96 -9.98
N ILE A 226 -5.66 4.35 -9.57
CA ILE A 226 -5.34 5.72 -9.16
C ILE A 226 -5.59 6.69 -10.32
N GLY A 227 -5.10 6.35 -11.50
CA GLY A 227 -5.23 7.19 -12.69
C GLY A 227 -6.69 7.45 -13.07
N HIS A 228 -7.55 6.43 -13.04
CA HIS A 228 -8.99 6.63 -13.29
C HIS A 228 -9.65 7.55 -12.27
N LEU A 229 -9.36 7.36 -10.98
CA LEU A 229 -9.92 8.19 -9.92
C LEU A 229 -9.40 9.64 -9.96
N SER A 230 -8.21 9.86 -10.51
CA SER A 230 -7.62 11.19 -10.71
C SER A 230 -7.88 11.78 -12.09
N ASN A 231 -8.75 11.16 -12.90
CA ASN A 231 -9.06 11.57 -14.27
C ASN A 231 -7.81 11.70 -15.19
N ALA A 232 -6.80 10.87 -14.96
CA ALA A 232 -5.62 10.83 -15.81
C ALA A 232 -5.96 10.31 -17.22
N LYS A 233 -5.33 10.87 -18.25
CA LYS A 233 -5.53 10.46 -19.65
C LYS A 233 -4.60 9.30 -20.02
N GLY A 234 -5.02 8.51 -21.01
CA GLY A 234 -4.17 7.46 -21.60
C GLY A 234 -4.12 6.16 -20.81
N ILE A 235 -5.07 5.91 -19.91
CA ILE A 235 -5.17 4.66 -19.15
C ILE A 235 -5.82 3.59 -20.03
N THR A 236 -5.14 2.47 -20.23
CA THR A 236 -5.61 1.35 -21.07
C THR A 236 -6.33 0.26 -20.31
N ILE A 237 -6.07 0.13 -18.99
CA ILE A 237 -6.69 -0.87 -18.11
C ILE A 237 -7.97 -0.27 -17.50
N SER A 238 -9.10 -0.96 -17.57
CA SER A 238 -10.36 -0.46 -17.00
C SER A 238 -10.37 -0.53 -15.46
N ILE A 239 -11.30 0.21 -14.82
CA ILE A 239 -11.49 0.16 -13.35
C ILE A 239 -11.86 -1.25 -12.91
N GLU A 240 -12.78 -1.90 -13.63
CA GLU A 240 -13.26 -3.24 -13.32
C GLU A 240 -12.11 -4.25 -13.37
N GLN A 241 -11.28 -4.19 -14.42
CA GLN A 241 -10.12 -5.04 -14.55
C GLN A 241 -9.15 -4.80 -13.40
N SER A 242 -8.87 -3.55 -13.06
CA SER A 242 -7.97 -3.20 -11.95
C SER A 242 -8.47 -3.79 -10.63
N LEU A 243 -9.75 -3.67 -10.34
CA LEU A 243 -10.34 -4.24 -9.13
C LEU A 243 -10.30 -5.77 -9.13
N ILE A 244 -10.67 -6.41 -10.24
CA ILE A 244 -10.64 -7.88 -10.37
C ILE A 244 -9.23 -8.42 -10.15
N VAL A 245 -8.22 -7.81 -10.76
CA VAL A 245 -6.82 -8.25 -10.62
C VAL A 245 -6.33 -8.02 -9.20
N LEU A 246 -6.58 -6.86 -8.60
CA LEU A 246 -6.17 -6.57 -7.22
C LEU A 246 -6.83 -7.52 -6.21
N PHE A 247 -8.14 -7.79 -6.35
CA PHE A 247 -8.82 -8.77 -5.50
C PHE A 247 -8.34 -10.19 -5.78
N GLY A 248 -8.05 -10.54 -7.04
CA GLY A 248 -7.46 -11.83 -7.41
C GLY A 248 -6.12 -12.06 -6.71
N TRP A 249 -5.23 -11.08 -6.73
CA TRP A 249 -3.96 -11.13 -6.01
C TRP A 249 -4.16 -11.23 -4.50
N LEU A 250 -5.08 -10.45 -3.93
CA LEU A 250 -5.42 -10.53 -2.51
C LEU A 250 -5.81 -11.95 -2.11
N VAL A 251 -6.78 -12.53 -2.82
CA VAL A 251 -7.28 -13.87 -2.54
C VAL A 251 -6.19 -14.92 -2.75
N ALA A 252 -5.43 -14.84 -3.85
CA ALA A 252 -4.35 -15.78 -4.13
C ALA A 252 -3.28 -15.78 -3.02
N MET A 253 -2.83 -14.61 -2.58
CA MET A 253 -1.82 -14.49 -1.53
C MET A 253 -2.35 -14.95 -0.17
N LEU A 254 -3.62 -14.70 0.14
CA LEU A 254 -4.27 -15.21 1.35
C LEU A 254 -4.37 -16.74 1.34
N ILE A 255 -4.74 -17.35 0.22
CA ILE A 255 -4.81 -18.80 0.07
C ILE A 255 -3.42 -19.42 0.22
N VAL A 256 -2.41 -18.87 -0.45
CA VAL A 256 -1.01 -19.35 -0.36
C VAL A 256 -0.53 -19.28 1.09
N ALA A 257 -0.68 -18.13 1.74
CA ALA A 257 -0.21 -17.96 3.10
C ALA A 257 -0.95 -18.85 4.11
N ALA A 258 -2.29 -18.92 4.02
CA ALA A 258 -3.10 -19.78 4.89
C ALA A 258 -2.82 -21.28 4.65
N GLY A 259 -2.71 -21.69 3.40
CA GLY A 259 -2.41 -23.07 3.00
C GLY A 259 -1.06 -23.52 3.54
N LEU A 260 -0.02 -22.70 3.36
CA LEU A 260 1.33 -23.00 3.87
C LEU A 260 1.36 -23.08 5.40
N GLN A 261 0.64 -22.21 6.11
CA GLN A 261 0.55 -22.28 7.58
C GLN A 261 -0.21 -23.51 8.08
N ARG A 262 -1.14 -24.02 7.27
CA ARG A 262 -1.91 -25.23 7.64
C ARG A 262 -1.09 -26.51 7.47
N VAL A 263 -0.32 -26.61 6.40
CA VAL A 263 0.37 -27.85 5.97
C VAL A 263 1.79 -27.95 6.53
N ARG A 264 2.48 -26.83 6.71
CA ARG A 264 3.88 -26.84 7.16
C ARG A 264 3.99 -27.10 8.65
N ASP A 265 4.85 -28.04 9.02
CA ASP A 265 5.23 -28.26 10.40
C ASP A 265 6.03 -27.08 10.94
N VAL A 266 5.77 -26.75 12.19
CA VAL A 266 6.49 -25.73 12.94
C VAL A 266 7.68 -26.41 13.60
N THR A 267 8.70 -26.72 12.81
CA THR A 267 9.98 -27.27 13.30
C THR A 267 10.89 -26.16 13.79
#